data_3f69bbb799e41306bf4329b0a0a9bcaa
#
_entry.id   3f69bbb799e41306bf4329b0a0a9bcaa
#
_cell.length_a   1.000
_cell.length_b   1.000
_cell.length_c   1.000
_cell.angle_alpha   90.00
_cell.angle_beta   90.00
_cell.angle_gamma   90.00
#
_symmetry.space_group_name_H-M   'P 1'
#
loop_
_entity.id
_entity.type
_entity.pdbx_description
1 polymer ?
#
loop_
_entity_poly.entity_id
_entity_poly.type
_entity_poly.pdbx_seq_one_letter_code
_entity_poly.pdbx_strand_id
1 'polypeptide(L)'
;IVIVADFDADGATSCAVAIRGLRMLGARDIDFVVPDRFKFGYGLTPEIVEVALQSKPELIITVDNGISSVEGVAYAIEKGCKVVVTDHHLPPAQLPNADAIVNPQLFGDEFPSKSLAGVGVIFYVLLALRAKLKEEGAFKGLPIPNLASLLDIVALGTVADVVPMDEINRKLVHQGLLRIQSGKCVPGISALLTIAKRELERVVSSDLGFAVGPRLN
;
A
#
# COMPACT_ATOMS: atom_id res chain seq x y z
N ILE A 1 -9.38 -2.62 -12.17
CA ILE A 1 -8.97 -1.93 -10.93
C ILE A 1 -7.85 -0.95 -11.26
N VAL A 2 -7.94 0.28 -10.73
CA VAL A 2 -6.81 1.24 -10.77
C VAL A 2 -6.39 1.55 -9.34
N ILE A 3 -5.09 1.43 -9.07
CA ILE A 3 -4.48 1.85 -7.81
C ILE A 3 -4.00 3.28 -7.95
N VAL A 4 -4.47 4.18 -7.09
CA VAL A 4 -3.95 5.56 -7.02
C VAL A 4 -3.08 5.67 -5.79
N ALA A 5 -1.77 5.81 -5.99
CA ALA A 5 -0.77 5.80 -4.93
C ALA A 5 -0.25 7.21 -4.63
N ASP A 6 0.25 7.42 -3.41
CA ASP A 6 1.09 8.58 -3.14
C ASP A 6 2.45 8.45 -3.85
N PHE A 7 3.17 9.57 -3.98
CA PHE A 7 4.40 9.68 -4.78
C PHE A 7 5.68 9.37 -3.99
N ASP A 8 5.62 9.19 -2.68
CA ASP A 8 6.77 8.91 -1.82
C ASP A 8 7.07 7.40 -1.69
N ALA A 9 8.05 7.04 -0.85
CA ALA A 9 8.46 5.64 -0.68
C ALA A 9 7.37 4.77 -0.07
N ASP A 10 6.50 5.30 0.83
CA ASP A 10 5.38 4.53 1.37
C ASP A 10 4.31 4.33 0.30
N GLY A 11 3.94 5.38 -0.43
CA GLY A 11 3.02 5.27 -1.56
C GLY A 11 3.50 4.30 -2.64
N ALA A 12 4.78 4.37 -3.03
CA ALA A 12 5.38 3.47 -4.01
C ALA A 12 5.37 2.00 -3.55
N THR A 13 5.72 1.75 -2.27
CA THR A 13 5.69 0.39 -1.69
C THR A 13 4.26 -0.11 -1.49
N SER A 14 3.33 0.76 -1.10
CA SER A 14 1.90 0.48 -1.01
C SER A 14 1.32 0.06 -2.36
N CYS A 15 1.65 0.78 -3.42
CA CYS A 15 1.27 0.46 -4.79
C CYS A 15 1.80 -0.92 -5.21
N ALA A 16 3.09 -1.17 -4.97
CA ALA A 16 3.71 -2.45 -5.30
C ALA A 16 3.08 -3.62 -4.55
N VAL A 17 2.79 -3.45 -3.24
CA VAL A 17 2.11 -4.45 -2.42
C VAL A 17 0.67 -4.68 -2.90
N ALA A 18 -0.08 -3.61 -3.18
CA ALA A 18 -1.45 -3.71 -3.70
C ALA A 18 -1.50 -4.51 -5.01
N ILE A 19 -0.73 -4.11 -6.02
CA ILE A 19 -0.73 -4.75 -7.34
C ILE A 19 -0.31 -6.23 -7.23
N ARG A 20 0.80 -6.50 -6.55
CA ARG A 20 1.32 -7.87 -6.41
C ARG A 20 0.37 -8.74 -5.61
N GLY A 21 -0.15 -8.24 -4.49
CA GLY A 21 -1.08 -8.96 -3.63
C GLY A 21 -2.39 -9.28 -4.33
N LEU A 22 -3.01 -8.31 -4.99
CA LEU A 22 -4.23 -8.51 -5.77
C LEU A 22 -4.03 -9.51 -6.92
N ARG A 23 -2.91 -9.45 -7.64
CA ARG A 23 -2.57 -10.45 -8.67
C ARG A 23 -2.40 -11.85 -8.09
N MET A 24 -1.74 -11.99 -6.95
CA MET A 24 -1.64 -13.28 -6.24
C MET A 24 -3.02 -13.82 -5.84
N LEU A 25 -3.97 -12.95 -5.54
CA LEU A 25 -5.35 -13.29 -5.18
C LEU A 25 -6.28 -13.50 -6.39
N GLY A 26 -5.75 -13.36 -7.62
CA GLY A 26 -6.46 -13.69 -8.86
C GLY A 26 -6.97 -12.51 -9.68
N ALA A 27 -6.75 -11.27 -9.25
CA ALA A 27 -7.09 -10.10 -10.06
C ALA A 27 -6.15 -9.99 -11.27
N ARG A 28 -6.72 -9.68 -12.45
CA ARG A 28 -5.99 -9.68 -13.74
C ARG A 28 -5.76 -8.27 -14.25
N ASP A 29 -6.81 -7.50 -14.34
CA ASP A 29 -6.81 -6.16 -14.93
C ASP A 29 -6.57 -5.12 -13.83
N ILE A 30 -5.28 -4.85 -13.58
CA ILE A 30 -4.84 -3.87 -12.57
C ILE A 30 -3.86 -2.92 -13.22
N ASP A 31 -4.20 -1.65 -13.16
CA ASP A 31 -3.35 -0.53 -13.53
C ASP A 31 -3.07 0.38 -12.34
N PHE A 32 -2.21 1.35 -12.47
CA PHE A 32 -1.91 2.29 -11.40
C PHE A 32 -1.60 3.70 -11.91
N VAL A 33 -1.86 4.67 -11.05
CA VAL A 33 -1.53 6.08 -11.26
C VAL A 33 -0.75 6.58 -10.05
N VAL A 34 0.40 7.18 -10.30
CA VAL A 34 1.16 7.95 -9.31
C VAL A 34 1.11 9.40 -9.75
N PRO A 35 0.48 10.29 -8.98
CA PRO A 35 0.32 11.70 -9.37
C PRO A 35 1.66 12.43 -9.39
N ASP A 36 1.87 13.26 -10.40
CA ASP A 36 2.89 14.29 -10.35
C ASP A 36 2.42 15.41 -9.42
N ARG A 37 2.99 15.47 -8.21
CA ARG A 37 2.60 16.43 -7.14
C ARG A 37 2.66 17.89 -7.57
N PHE A 38 3.50 18.21 -8.54
CA PHE A 38 3.65 19.58 -9.04
C PHE A 38 2.53 19.99 -10.01
N LYS A 39 1.85 19.01 -10.62
CA LYS A 39 0.75 19.24 -11.54
C LYS A 39 -0.62 19.07 -10.92
N PHE A 40 -0.77 18.07 -10.07
CA PHE A 40 -2.09 17.59 -9.60
C PHE A 40 -2.34 17.79 -8.11
N GLY A 41 -1.32 18.22 -7.34
CA GLY A 41 -1.42 18.30 -5.88
C GLY A 41 -1.34 16.94 -5.19
N TYR A 42 -1.94 16.84 -4.00
CA TYR A 42 -1.89 15.65 -3.15
C TYR A 42 -3.23 14.90 -3.16
N GLY A 43 -3.16 13.58 -3.13
CA GLY A 43 -4.30 12.69 -2.99
C GLY A 43 -5.10 12.48 -4.27
N LEU A 44 -6.29 11.91 -4.14
CA LEU A 44 -7.21 11.67 -5.25
C LEU A 44 -7.97 12.97 -5.56
N THR A 45 -7.49 13.76 -6.52
CA THR A 45 -8.20 14.93 -7.03
C THR A 45 -9.08 14.56 -8.24
N PRO A 46 -10.06 15.41 -8.65
CA PRO A 46 -10.84 15.17 -9.88
C PRO A 46 -9.98 14.97 -11.13
N GLU A 47 -8.86 15.71 -11.25
CA GLU A 47 -7.93 15.59 -12.37
C GLU A 47 -7.22 14.23 -12.38
N ILE A 48 -6.85 13.71 -11.20
CA ILE A 48 -6.27 12.37 -11.06
C ILE A 48 -7.29 11.28 -11.41
N VAL A 49 -8.55 11.48 -11.02
CA VAL A 49 -9.64 10.59 -11.43
C VAL A 49 -9.75 10.54 -12.94
N GLU A 50 -9.69 11.69 -13.64
CA GLU A 50 -9.72 11.71 -15.12
C GLU A 50 -8.55 10.89 -15.73
N VAL A 51 -7.36 10.93 -15.13
CA VAL A 51 -6.24 10.08 -15.56
C VAL A 51 -6.56 8.61 -15.32
N ALA A 52 -7.05 8.26 -14.14
CA ALA A 52 -7.42 6.88 -13.80
C ALA A 52 -8.52 6.32 -14.73
N LEU A 53 -9.49 7.14 -15.11
CA LEU A 53 -10.60 6.77 -16.01
C LEU A 53 -10.15 6.39 -17.43
N GLN A 54 -8.94 6.76 -17.86
CA GLN A 54 -8.39 6.33 -19.17
C GLN A 54 -8.26 4.80 -19.25
N SER A 55 -8.01 4.13 -18.12
CA SER A 55 -7.99 2.66 -18.01
C SER A 55 -9.38 2.05 -17.82
N LYS A 56 -10.46 2.84 -17.83
CA LYS A 56 -11.86 2.41 -17.65
C LYS A 56 -12.06 1.48 -16.44
N PRO A 57 -11.66 1.88 -15.23
CA PRO A 57 -11.78 1.04 -14.05
C PRO A 57 -13.24 0.93 -13.58
N GLU A 58 -13.61 -0.21 -13.02
CA GLU A 58 -14.81 -0.39 -12.20
C GLU A 58 -14.57 -0.02 -10.73
N LEU A 59 -13.28 -0.06 -10.31
CA LEU A 59 -12.85 0.18 -8.94
C LEU A 59 -11.55 0.97 -8.94
N ILE A 60 -11.54 2.06 -8.18
CA ILE A 60 -10.35 2.81 -7.78
C ILE A 60 -10.01 2.44 -6.33
N ILE A 61 -8.76 2.10 -6.06
CA ILE A 61 -8.26 1.89 -4.71
C ILE A 61 -7.16 2.92 -4.47
N THR A 62 -7.33 3.80 -3.49
CA THR A 62 -6.24 4.67 -3.06
C THR A 62 -5.35 3.93 -2.07
N VAL A 63 -4.06 4.16 -2.13
CA VAL A 63 -3.09 3.61 -1.18
C VAL A 63 -2.20 4.72 -0.66
N ASP A 64 -2.10 4.84 0.65
CA ASP A 64 -1.33 5.87 1.34
C ASP A 64 -1.83 7.31 1.06
N ASN A 65 -3.07 7.44 0.63
CA ASN A 65 -3.75 8.72 0.42
C ASN A 65 -5.27 8.51 0.35
N GLY A 66 -6.01 9.60 0.26
CA GLY A 66 -7.43 9.57 -0.05
C GLY A 66 -8.35 9.92 1.11
N ILE A 67 -7.90 9.87 2.37
CA ILE A 67 -8.77 10.17 3.53
C ILE A 67 -9.33 11.60 3.50
N SER A 68 -8.64 12.53 2.86
CA SER A 68 -9.06 13.92 2.69
C SER A 68 -9.62 14.23 1.29
N SER A 69 -9.73 13.24 0.41
CA SER A 69 -10.08 13.42 -1.01
C SER A 69 -11.58 13.46 -1.26
N VAL A 70 -12.31 14.36 -0.58
CA VAL A 70 -13.77 14.43 -0.64
C VAL A 70 -14.27 14.68 -2.09
N GLU A 71 -13.68 15.65 -2.78
CA GLU A 71 -14.09 16.04 -4.14
C GLU A 71 -13.72 14.96 -5.17
N GLY A 72 -12.51 14.40 -5.10
CA GLY A 72 -12.08 13.36 -6.02
C GLY A 72 -12.89 12.07 -5.89
N VAL A 73 -13.19 11.66 -4.64
CA VAL A 73 -14.06 10.50 -4.40
C VAL A 73 -15.46 10.74 -4.96
N ALA A 74 -16.06 11.91 -4.69
CA ALA A 74 -17.37 12.27 -5.21
C ALA A 74 -17.38 12.25 -6.74
N TYR A 75 -16.35 12.79 -7.36
CA TYR A 75 -16.20 12.81 -8.81
C TYR A 75 -16.06 11.40 -9.41
N ALA A 76 -15.26 10.53 -8.81
CA ALA A 76 -15.12 9.15 -9.26
C ALA A 76 -16.45 8.38 -9.21
N ILE A 77 -17.22 8.57 -8.14
CA ILE A 77 -18.55 7.95 -7.98
C ILE A 77 -19.54 8.50 -9.02
N GLU A 78 -19.53 9.81 -9.28
CA GLU A 78 -20.35 10.43 -10.34
C GLU A 78 -20.04 9.82 -11.72
N LYS A 79 -18.78 9.47 -11.98
CA LYS A 79 -18.34 8.78 -13.21
C LYS A 79 -18.65 7.28 -13.22
N GLY A 80 -19.29 6.75 -12.18
CA GLY A 80 -19.70 5.35 -12.09
C GLY A 80 -18.64 4.38 -11.57
N CYS A 81 -17.51 4.90 -11.04
CA CYS A 81 -16.49 4.07 -10.40
C CYS A 81 -16.78 3.87 -8.92
N LYS A 82 -16.54 2.66 -8.42
CA LYS A 82 -16.42 2.41 -6.97
C LYS A 82 -15.09 2.91 -6.45
N VAL A 83 -15.07 3.35 -5.18
CA VAL A 83 -13.85 3.84 -4.53
C VAL A 83 -13.64 3.16 -3.19
N VAL A 84 -12.47 2.59 -2.99
CA VAL A 84 -11.98 2.11 -1.70
C VAL A 84 -10.77 2.96 -1.31
N VAL A 85 -10.87 3.63 -0.17
CA VAL A 85 -9.77 4.41 0.39
C VAL A 85 -9.00 3.53 1.37
N THR A 86 -7.68 3.39 1.17
CA THR A 86 -6.76 2.82 2.18
C THR A 86 -5.71 3.86 2.52
N ASP A 87 -5.68 4.29 3.76
CA ASP A 87 -4.88 5.42 4.21
C ASP A 87 -4.50 5.25 5.69
N HIS A 88 -3.53 6.01 6.16
CA HIS A 88 -3.11 6.04 7.55
C HIS A 88 -3.00 7.47 8.11
N HIS A 89 -3.20 8.47 7.29
CA HIS A 89 -3.18 9.87 7.70
C HIS A 89 -4.35 10.22 8.61
N LEU A 90 -4.19 11.29 9.40
CA LEU A 90 -5.24 11.76 10.31
C LEU A 90 -6.50 12.13 9.53
N PRO A 91 -7.67 11.60 9.93
CA PRO A 91 -8.92 11.90 9.26
C PRO A 91 -9.30 13.38 9.43
N PRO A 92 -9.79 14.04 8.37
CA PRO A 92 -10.38 15.37 8.45
C PRO A 92 -11.75 15.34 9.12
N ALA A 93 -12.32 16.52 9.41
CA ALA A 93 -13.66 16.63 9.97
C ALA A 93 -14.75 16.05 9.05
N GLN A 94 -14.56 16.15 7.73
CA GLN A 94 -15.46 15.58 6.73
C GLN A 94 -14.71 14.48 5.97
N LEU A 95 -15.21 13.24 6.09
CA LEU A 95 -14.70 12.10 5.35
C LEU A 95 -15.26 12.06 3.92
N PRO A 96 -14.50 11.53 2.95
CA PRO A 96 -15.02 11.23 1.62
C PRO A 96 -16.11 10.15 1.70
N ASN A 97 -17.14 10.26 0.85
CA ASN A 97 -18.22 9.29 0.77
C ASN A 97 -17.83 8.12 -0.15
N ALA A 98 -16.74 7.43 0.17
CA ALA A 98 -16.25 6.26 -0.56
C ALA A 98 -17.09 5.00 -0.26
N ASP A 99 -17.05 3.99 -1.15
CA ASP A 99 -17.71 2.68 -0.91
C ASP A 99 -17.15 1.98 0.34
N ALA A 100 -15.85 2.18 0.63
CA ALA A 100 -15.23 1.76 1.87
C ALA A 100 -14.02 2.65 2.20
N ILE A 101 -13.77 2.84 3.50
CA ILE A 101 -12.57 3.52 4.01
C ILE A 101 -11.91 2.59 5.02
N VAL A 102 -10.65 2.27 4.80
CA VAL A 102 -9.81 1.53 5.73
C VAL A 102 -8.68 2.44 6.19
N ASN A 103 -8.81 2.93 7.41
CA ASN A 103 -7.82 3.77 8.06
C ASN A 103 -7.86 3.51 9.57
N PRO A 104 -6.78 3.03 10.19
CA PRO A 104 -6.76 2.68 11.61
C PRO A 104 -6.91 3.89 12.53
N GLN A 105 -6.81 5.13 12.01
CA GLN A 105 -6.97 6.37 12.77
C GLN A 105 -8.41 6.90 12.77
N LEU A 106 -9.36 6.21 12.11
CA LEU A 106 -10.78 6.57 12.19
C LEU A 106 -11.27 6.51 13.64
N PHE A 107 -12.17 7.44 13.97
CA PHE A 107 -12.80 7.42 15.27
C PHE A 107 -13.59 6.10 15.47
N GLY A 108 -13.35 5.44 16.60
CA GLY A 108 -14.01 4.18 16.92
C GLY A 108 -13.41 2.93 16.24
N ASP A 109 -12.37 3.08 15.40
CA ASP A 109 -11.66 1.94 14.84
C ASP A 109 -10.95 1.15 15.95
N GLU A 110 -11.08 -0.17 15.94
CA GLU A 110 -10.52 -1.07 16.97
C GLU A 110 -9.23 -1.77 16.55
N PHE A 111 -8.66 -1.43 15.38
CA PHE A 111 -7.40 -2.03 14.98
C PHE A 111 -6.29 -1.67 15.99
N PRO A 112 -5.50 -2.65 16.46
CA PRO A 112 -4.62 -2.47 17.61
C PRO A 112 -3.43 -1.54 17.35
N SER A 113 -3.05 -1.30 16.09
CA SER A 113 -2.01 -0.33 15.72
C SER A 113 -2.64 0.91 15.09
N LYS A 114 -2.45 2.07 15.72
CA LYS A 114 -2.81 3.37 15.13
C LYS A 114 -1.65 3.98 14.34
N SER A 115 -0.53 3.29 14.28
CA SER A 115 0.73 3.76 13.70
C SER A 115 1.16 2.97 12.46
N LEU A 116 0.24 2.23 11.81
CA LEU A 116 0.58 1.60 10.54
C LEU A 116 0.96 2.65 9.50
N ALA A 117 2.00 2.38 8.70
CA ALA A 117 2.23 3.07 7.45
C ALA A 117 1.19 2.65 6.39
N GLY A 118 1.01 3.42 5.33
CA GLY A 118 0.07 3.10 4.26
C GLY A 118 0.28 1.71 3.68
N VAL A 119 1.53 1.29 3.49
CA VAL A 119 1.87 -0.09 3.05
C VAL A 119 1.40 -1.16 4.03
N GLY A 120 1.42 -0.88 5.32
CA GLY A 120 0.88 -1.76 6.35
C GLY A 120 -0.63 -1.89 6.24
N VAL A 121 -1.34 -0.79 6.01
CA VAL A 121 -2.79 -0.78 5.85
C VAL A 121 -3.21 -1.65 4.67
N ILE A 122 -2.68 -1.40 3.49
CA ILE A 122 -3.03 -2.21 2.30
C ILE A 122 -2.62 -3.68 2.47
N PHE A 123 -1.51 -3.97 3.15
CA PHE A 123 -1.12 -5.34 3.44
C PHE A 123 -2.16 -6.07 4.30
N TYR A 124 -2.71 -5.43 5.34
CA TYR A 124 -3.79 -6.01 6.17
C TYR A 124 -5.10 -6.15 5.41
N VAL A 125 -5.44 -5.22 4.52
CA VAL A 125 -6.59 -5.38 3.59
C VAL A 125 -6.44 -6.64 2.73
N LEU A 126 -5.25 -6.87 2.18
CA LEU A 126 -4.97 -8.08 1.39
C LEU A 126 -5.04 -9.36 2.22
N LEU A 127 -4.61 -9.34 3.49
CA LEU A 127 -4.76 -10.47 4.40
C LEU A 127 -6.23 -10.79 4.67
N ALA A 128 -7.06 -9.77 4.91
CA ALA A 128 -8.49 -9.91 5.12
C ALA A 128 -9.19 -10.42 3.84
N LEU A 129 -8.86 -9.85 2.68
CA LEU A 129 -9.38 -10.31 1.39
C LEU A 129 -9.03 -11.77 1.12
N ARG A 130 -7.77 -12.17 1.37
CA ARG A 130 -7.35 -13.58 1.24
C ARG A 130 -8.17 -14.50 2.16
N ALA A 131 -8.41 -14.09 3.40
CA ALA A 131 -9.20 -14.88 4.34
C ALA A 131 -10.63 -15.06 3.81
N LYS A 132 -11.25 -13.98 3.34
CA LYS A 132 -12.61 -14.00 2.77
C LYS A 132 -12.70 -14.88 1.52
N LEU A 133 -11.79 -14.73 0.57
CA LEU A 133 -11.72 -15.56 -0.63
C LEU A 133 -11.53 -17.06 -0.30
N LYS A 134 -10.75 -17.36 0.76
CA LYS A 134 -10.58 -18.74 1.23
C LYS A 134 -11.90 -19.30 1.77
N GLU A 135 -12.64 -18.54 2.57
CA GLU A 135 -13.96 -18.93 3.09
C GLU A 135 -14.96 -19.21 1.97
N GLU A 136 -14.93 -18.39 0.92
CA GLU A 136 -15.77 -18.53 -0.28
C GLU A 136 -15.30 -19.64 -1.24
N GLY A 137 -14.20 -20.32 -0.91
CA GLY A 137 -13.70 -21.44 -1.69
C GLY A 137 -12.95 -21.07 -2.97
N ALA A 138 -12.54 -19.81 -3.14
CA ALA A 138 -11.83 -19.33 -4.33
C ALA A 138 -10.52 -20.09 -4.61
N PHE A 139 -9.91 -20.70 -3.58
CA PHE A 139 -8.67 -21.47 -3.71
C PHE A 139 -8.91 -22.99 -3.69
N LYS A 140 -10.15 -23.46 -3.92
CA LYS A 140 -10.44 -24.90 -3.90
C LYS A 140 -9.62 -25.63 -4.97
N GLY A 141 -8.75 -26.56 -4.53
CA GLY A 141 -7.85 -27.29 -5.43
C GLY A 141 -6.57 -26.53 -5.84
N LEU A 142 -6.36 -25.33 -5.33
CA LEU A 142 -5.19 -24.50 -5.59
C LEU A 142 -4.43 -24.18 -4.30
N PRO A 143 -3.11 -23.91 -4.35
CA PRO A 143 -2.37 -23.45 -3.19
C PRO A 143 -2.85 -22.05 -2.77
N ILE A 144 -3.06 -21.86 -1.46
CA ILE A 144 -3.42 -20.56 -0.91
C ILE A 144 -2.23 -19.61 -1.07
N PRO A 145 -2.40 -18.39 -1.65
CA PRO A 145 -1.32 -17.43 -1.84
C PRO A 145 -0.63 -17.05 -0.54
N ASN A 146 0.71 -17.10 -0.53
CA ASN A 146 1.52 -16.70 0.61
C ASN A 146 1.88 -15.21 0.55
N LEU A 147 1.02 -14.35 1.11
CA LEU A 147 1.23 -12.90 1.14
C LEU A 147 2.45 -12.47 1.99
N ALA A 148 2.98 -13.34 2.86
CA ALA A 148 4.21 -13.04 3.58
C ALA A 148 5.41 -12.84 2.64
N SER A 149 5.29 -13.27 1.38
CA SER A 149 6.28 -12.97 0.34
C SER A 149 6.42 -11.48 0.01
N LEU A 150 5.51 -10.63 0.46
CA LEU A 150 5.50 -9.18 0.25
C LEU A 150 6.11 -8.39 1.43
N LEU A 151 6.48 -9.07 2.52
CA LEU A 151 6.92 -8.41 3.76
C LEU A 151 8.24 -7.64 3.63
N ASP A 152 9.08 -7.97 2.67
CA ASP A 152 10.28 -7.18 2.34
C ASP A 152 9.92 -5.78 1.85
N ILE A 153 8.89 -5.65 1.00
CA ILE A 153 8.36 -4.36 0.51
C ILE A 153 7.65 -3.64 1.66
N VAL A 154 6.83 -4.35 2.44
CA VAL A 154 6.14 -3.79 3.61
C VAL A 154 7.13 -3.22 4.62
N ALA A 155 8.23 -3.93 4.91
CA ALA A 155 9.26 -3.43 5.81
C ALA A 155 9.92 -2.15 5.29
N LEU A 156 10.17 -2.07 3.97
CA LEU A 156 10.78 -0.89 3.37
C LEU A 156 9.87 0.34 3.53
N GLY A 157 8.60 0.27 3.13
CA GLY A 157 7.67 1.39 3.26
C GLY A 157 7.45 1.79 4.72
N THR A 158 7.21 0.82 5.61
CA THR A 158 7.02 1.09 7.05
C THR A 158 8.19 1.84 7.68
N VAL A 159 9.43 1.49 7.31
CA VAL A 159 10.62 2.18 7.82
C VAL A 159 10.84 3.53 7.14
N ALA A 160 10.57 3.62 5.84
CA ALA A 160 10.77 4.86 5.08
C ALA A 160 9.79 5.97 5.49
N ASP A 161 8.57 5.60 5.88
CA ASP A 161 7.53 6.53 6.36
C ASP A 161 7.78 7.06 7.80
N VAL A 162 8.76 6.49 8.51
CA VAL A 162 9.18 6.94 9.85
C VAL A 162 8.06 6.84 10.90
N VAL A 163 7.10 5.96 10.73
CA VAL A 163 6.03 5.73 11.71
C VAL A 163 6.57 5.17 13.04
N PRO A 164 5.87 5.40 14.17
CA PRO A 164 6.20 4.77 15.43
C PRO A 164 6.30 3.25 15.32
N MET A 165 7.41 2.68 15.81
CA MET A 165 7.65 1.24 15.80
C MET A 165 6.93 0.56 16.97
N ASP A 166 5.59 0.50 16.91
CA ASP A 166 4.78 -0.29 17.83
C ASP A 166 4.99 -1.80 17.63
N GLU A 167 4.28 -2.62 18.38
CA GLU A 167 4.45 -4.08 18.31
C GLU A 167 4.17 -4.65 16.92
N ILE A 168 3.15 -4.14 16.23
CA ILE A 168 2.75 -4.62 14.90
C ILE A 168 3.78 -4.21 13.86
N ASN A 169 4.16 -2.93 13.82
CA ASN A 169 5.19 -2.44 12.91
C ASN A 169 6.53 -3.17 13.10
N ARG A 170 6.94 -3.40 14.35
CA ARG A 170 8.15 -4.20 14.62
C ARG A 170 8.06 -5.62 14.07
N LYS A 171 6.90 -6.29 14.19
CA LYS A 171 6.70 -7.63 13.62
C LYS A 171 6.81 -7.62 12.10
N LEU A 172 6.15 -6.65 11.43
CA LEU A 172 6.20 -6.51 9.98
C LEU A 172 7.63 -6.26 9.50
N VAL A 173 8.30 -5.28 10.09
CA VAL A 173 9.69 -4.91 9.74
C VAL A 173 10.65 -6.06 10.00
N HIS A 174 10.55 -6.73 11.16
CA HIS A 174 11.41 -7.86 11.49
C HIS A 174 11.27 -9.00 10.48
N GLN A 175 10.05 -9.39 10.13
CA GLN A 175 9.81 -10.44 9.15
C GLN A 175 10.29 -10.07 7.75
N GLY A 176 10.13 -8.79 7.36
CA GLY A 176 10.66 -8.28 6.10
C GLY A 176 12.18 -8.29 6.05
N LEU A 177 12.86 -7.87 7.14
CA LEU A 177 14.32 -7.93 7.24
C LEU A 177 14.85 -9.36 7.13
N LEU A 178 14.22 -10.33 7.81
CA LEU A 178 14.60 -11.75 7.70
C LEU A 178 14.51 -12.25 6.24
N ARG A 179 13.53 -11.79 5.48
CA ARG A 179 13.41 -12.11 4.06
C ARG A 179 14.54 -11.51 3.24
N ILE A 180 14.83 -10.22 3.46
CA ILE A 180 15.95 -9.53 2.80
C ILE A 180 17.26 -10.23 3.09
N GLN A 181 17.55 -10.49 4.37
CA GLN A 181 18.78 -11.15 4.84
C GLN A 181 18.93 -12.57 4.26
N SER A 182 17.83 -13.27 4.01
CA SER A 182 17.86 -14.61 3.37
C SER A 182 17.87 -14.58 1.83
N GLY A 183 18.05 -13.41 1.22
CA GLY A 183 18.08 -13.26 -0.24
C GLY A 183 16.73 -13.47 -0.93
N LYS A 184 15.61 -13.49 -0.18
CA LYS A 184 14.25 -13.72 -0.71
C LYS A 184 13.49 -12.42 -0.97
N CYS A 185 14.18 -11.30 -1.07
CA CYS A 185 13.55 -10.01 -1.38
C CYS A 185 13.35 -9.81 -2.89
N VAL A 186 12.52 -8.82 -3.23
CA VAL A 186 12.35 -8.41 -4.63
C VAL A 186 13.65 -7.84 -5.21
N PRO A 187 13.91 -8.04 -6.52
CA PRO A 187 15.17 -7.60 -7.14
C PRO A 187 15.47 -6.10 -6.96
N GLY A 188 14.43 -5.25 -6.94
CA GLY A 188 14.59 -3.81 -6.72
C GLY A 188 15.21 -3.46 -5.37
N ILE A 189 14.77 -4.12 -4.29
CA ILE A 189 15.36 -3.90 -2.95
C ILE A 189 16.81 -4.37 -2.94
N SER A 190 17.10 -5.55 -3.51
CA SER A 190 18.47 -6.08 -3.61
C SER A 190 19.37 -5.12 -4.39
N ALA A 191 18.89 -4.60 -5.54
CA ALA A 191 19.65 -3.65 -6.36
C ALA A 191 19.94 -2.34 -5.61
N LEU A 192 18.94 -1.76 -4.92
CA LEU A 192 19.11 -0.54 -4.15
C LEU A 192 20.10 -0.71 -2.99
N LEU A 193 20.06 -1.84 -2.29
CA LEU A 193 21.02 -2.17 -1.23
C LEU A 193 22.43 -2.34 -1.79
N THR A 194 22.58 -2.99 -2.95
CA THR A 194 23.87 -3.12 -3.62
C THR A 194 24.46 -1.76 -4.01
N ILE A 195 23.65 -0.88 -4.61
CA ILE A 195 24.05 0.51 -4.93
C ILE A 195 24.43 1.28 -3.67
N ALA A 196 23.73 1.04 -2.55
CA ALA A 196 24.03 1.62 -1.26
C ALA A 196 25.23 0.98 -0.56
N LYS A 197 25.89 -0.01 -1.18
CA LYS A 197 27.03 -0.79 -0.62
C LYS A 197 26.66 -1.46 0.71
N ARG A 198 25.47 -2.06 0.76
CA ARG A 198 24.97 -2.85 1.90
C ARG A 198 24.92 -4.33 1.53
N GLU A 199 25.41 -5.18 2.43
CA GLU A 199 25.36 -6.64 2.30
C GLU A 199 23.99 -7.13 2.75
N LEU A 200 23.30 -7.91 1.92
CA LEU A 200 21.92 -8.38 2.20
C LEU A 200 21.81 -9.10 3.54
N GLU A 201 22.78 -9.96 3.86
CA GLU A 201 22.80 -10.79 5.07
C GLU A 201 22.90 -9.98 6.37
N ARG A 202 23.33 -8.71 6.27
CA ARG A 202 23.58 -7.81 7.42
C ARG A 202 22.65 -6.61 7.48
N VAL A 203 21.69 -6.52 6.55
CA VAL A 203 20.77 -5.38 6.47
C VAL A 203 19.96 -5.24 7.76
N VAL A 204 19.89 -4.02 8.26
CA VAL A 204 19.08 -3.62 9.41
C VAL A 204 18.09 -2.53 9.01
N SER A 205 17.13 -2.20 9.89
CA SER A 205 16.09 -1.20 9.61
C SER A 205 16.66 0.17 9.22
N SER A 206 17.76 0.59 9.84
CA SER A 206 18.42 1.86 9.48
C SER A 206 18.96 1.89 8.03
N ASP A 207 19.31 0.74 7.46
CA ASP A 207 19.72 0.67 6.05
C ASP A 207 18.51 0.91 5.12
N LEU A 208 17.32 0.40 5.50
CA LEU A 208 16.09 0.69 4.76
C LEU A 208 15.73 2.18 4.85
N GLY A 209 15.79 2.77 6.05
CA GLY A 209 15.42 4.18 6.28
C GLY A 209 16.40 5.19 5.72
N PHE A 210 17.71 4.95 5.84
CA PHE A 210 18.72 5.96 5.50
C PHE A 210 19.53 5.66 4.23
N ALA A 211 19.50 4.41 3.75
CA ALA A 211 20.20 4.05 2.54
C ALA A 211 19.27 3.73 1.36
N VAL A 212 18.09 3.14 1.57
CA VAL A 212 17.15 2.77 0.51
C VAL A 212 16.04 3.80 0.36
N GLY A 213 15.33 4.15 1.43
CA GLY A 213 14.20 5.10 1.41
C GLY A 213 14.52 6.41 0.69
N PRO A 214 15.63 7.13 1.01
CA PRO A 214 15.98 8.40 0.35
C PRO A 214 16.28 8.31 -1.15
N ARG A 215 16.36 7.10 -1.71
CA ARG A 215 16.52 6.88 -3.15
C ARG A 215 15.19 6.67 -3.87
N LEU A 216 14.13 6.50 -3.11
CA LEU A 216 12.76 6.36 -3.60
C LEU A 216 11.95 7.65 -3.42
N ASN A 217 12.30 8.47 -2.42
CA ASN A 217 11.73 9.80 -2.18
C ASN A 217 12.33 10.87 -3.08
#